data_e134b27386d2cf1724ecc249a4d63d6e
#
_entry.id   e134b27386d2cf1724ecc249a4d63d6e
#
_cell.length_a   1.000
_cell.length_b   1.000
_cell.length_c   1.000
_cell.angle_alpha   90.00
_cell.angle_beta   90.00
_cell.angle_gamma   90.00
#
_symmetry.space_group_name_H-M   'P 1'
#
loop_
_entity.id
_entity.type
_entity.pdbx_description
1 polymer ?
#
loop_
_entity_poly.entity_id
_entity_poly.type
_entity_poly.pdbx_seq_one_letter_code
_entity_poly.pdbx_strand_id
1 'polypeptide(L)'
;AKSLSGWTVKTTPNNATGVFTNSKQTVTYVYEKADGAPVTVKYVDADGNELATSDTLNGKIDAPYQTSAKSISDWAVKTTPNNATGVFTNSKQTVTYVYEKADGAPVTVKYVDADGNELATSDTLNGKIDAPYQTSAKSLSGWTVKTTPNNATGVFTNSKQTVTYVYEKADGAPVTVKYVDADGNELATSDTLNGKIDAPYQTSAKSLSGWTVKTTPNNATGVFTNSKQTVTYVYEKADGAPVTVKYVDADGNELATPDTLNGKLDTSYAVTAKNLSGWKLTATPSNANGVFTTDAQTVTFVYAKQEDDPKKDDKTPNNTKPDTNKTPIKINENKPTASKVTTIKRQTKLPKTGDTQQDSILFGLVGTCFVLLGIYSISKKNS
;
A
#
# COMPACT_ATOMS: atom_id res chain seq x y z
N ALA A 1 83.94 41.66 -32.98
CA ALA A 1 82.84 40.81 -33.48
C ALA A 1 81.68 41.65 -34.04
N LYS A 2 80.97 41.21 -35.06
CA LYS A 2 79.74 41.83 -35.56
C LYS A 2 78.56 41.41 -34.65
N SER A 3 77.62 42.28 -34.38
CA SER A 3 76.35 41.95 -33.75
C SER A 3 75.46 41.18 -34.77
N LEU A 4 75.05 39.95 -34.44
CA LEU A 4 74.25 39.12 -35.26
C LEU A 4 72.98 38.82 -34.47
N SER A 5 71.82 39.11 -35.06
CA SER A 5 70.51 38.87 -34.40
C SER A 5 70.32 37.35 -34.12
N GLY A 6 69.97 36.99 -32.88
CA GLY A 6 69.82 35.62 -32.40
C GLY A 6 71.10 34.83 -32.15
N TRP A 7 72.24 35.53 -32.17
CA TRP A 7 73.58 34.92 -31.92
C TRP A 7 74.37 35.71 -30.89
N THR A 8 75.14 35.03 -30.07
CA THR A 8 76.12 35.60 -29.13
C THR A 8 77.50 35.07 -29.46
N VAL A 9 78.56 35.91 -29.18
CA VAL A 9 79.93 35.45 -29.37
C VAL A 9 80.23 34.37 -28.33
N LYS A 10 80.51 33.16 -28.80
CA LYS A 10 80.94 32.06 -27.95
C LYS A 10 82.36 32.13 -27.56
N THR A 11 83.25 32.50 -28.56
CA THR A 11 84.68 32.61 -28.36
C THR A 11 85.18 33.80 -29.07
N THR A 12 85.85 34.72 -28.33
CA THR A 12 86.60 35.78 -28.87
C THR A 12 87.98 35.27 -29.17
N PRO A 13 88.50 35.42 -30.42
CA PRO A 13 89.76 34.87 -30.77
C PRO A 13 90.91 35.64 -30.11
N ASN A 14 92.02 34.98 -29.74
CA ASN A 14 93.14 35.55 -29.09
C ASN A 14 93.83 36.61 -29.96
N ASN A 15 93.64 36.55 -31.28
CA ASN A 15 94.22 37.51 -32.26
C ASN A 15 93.13 38.53 -32.69
N ALA A 16 92.14 38.81 -31.86
CA ALA A 16 91.14 39.87 -32.11
C ALA A 16 91.79 41.28 -32.22
N THR A 17 92.92 41.46 -31.58
CA THR A 17 93.78 42.61 -31.68
C THR A 17 95.20 42.13 -32.06
N GLY A 18 95.91 42.94 -32.80
CA GLY A 18 97.25 42.58 -33.22
C GLY A 18 97.83 43.63 -34.17
N VAL A 19 98.98 43.32 -34.76
CA VAL A 19 99.67 44.18 -35.73
C VAL A 19 99.68 43.52 -37.11
N PHE A 20 99.61 44.30 -38.13
CA PHE A 20 99.73 43.80 -39.51
C PHE A 20 101.14 43.24 -39.77
N THR A 21 101.21 42.09 -40.38
CA THR A 21 102.43 41.42 -40.81
C THR A 21 102.44 41.22 -42.32
N ASN A 22 103.52 40.75 -42.88
CA ASN A 22 103.61 40.44 -44.32
C ASN A 22 102.84 39.17 -44.73
N SER A 23 102.31 38.40 -43.75
CA SER A 23 101.55 37.18 -43.98
C SER A 23 100.03 37.40 -43.75
N LYS A 24 99.24 36.68 -44.56
CA LYS A 24 97.74 36.67 -44.39
C LYS A 24 97.42 36.25 -43.01
N GLN A 25 96.67 37.08 -42.30
CA GLN A 25 96.11 36.74 -40.99
C GLN A 25 94.61 36.56 -41.07
N THR A 26 94.08 35.58 -40.31
CA THR A 26 92.65 35.30 -40.21
C THR A 26 92.22 35.45 -38.75
N VAL A 27 91.19 36.24 -38.52
CA VAL A 27 90.50 36.40 -37.23
C VAL A 27 89.16 35.77 -37.32
N THR A 28 88.89 34.71 -36.51
CA THR A 28 87.66 33.93 -36.54
C THR A 28 86.90 34.10 -35.23
N TYR A 29 85.73 34.74 -35.29
CA TYR A 29 84.78 34.79 -34.16
C TYR A 29 83.81 33.60 -34.28
N VAL A 30 83.67 32.82 -33.21
CA VAL A 30 82.71 31.71 -33.11
C VAL A 30 81.49 32.23 -32.39
N TYR A 31 80.33 31.98 -33.01
CA TYR A 31 79.07 32.38 -32.45
C TYR A 31 78.26 31.12 -32.07
N GLU A 32 77.45 31.26 -31.03
CA GLU A 32 76.40 30.29 -30.67
C GLU A 32 75.07 30.99 -30.64
N LYS A 33 73.96 30.20 -30.75
CA LYS A 33 72.60 30.74 -30.59
C LYS A 33 72.55 31.49 -29.26
N ALA A 34 71.91 32.65 -29.26
CA ALA A 34 71.60 33.41 -28.03
C ALA A 34 70.60 32.67 -27.17
N ASP A 35 70.55 32.99 -25.89
CA ASP A 35 69.49 32.49 -25.00
C ASP A 35 68.15 33.05 -25.46
N GLY A 36 67.20 32.21 -25.62
CA GLY A 36 65.84 32.58 -25.90
C GLY A 36 65.13 33.17 -24.66
N ALA A 37 64.05 33.86 -24.88
CA ALA A 37 63.18 34.28 -23.78
C ALA A 37 62.57 33.03 -23.07
N PRO A 38 62.48 33.06 -21.75
CA PRO A 38 61.88 31.93 -21.01
C PRO A 38 60.46 31.57 -21.46
N VAL A 39 60.15 30.27 -21.46
CA VAL A 39 58.80 29.75 -21.62
C VAL A 39 58.23 29.48 -20.24
N THR A 40 57.12 30.16 -19.91
CA THR A 40 56.41 29.97 -18.66
C THR A 40 55.27 28.94 -18.86
N VAL A 41 55.22 27.90 -18.03
CA VAL A 41 54.13 26.89 -18.07
C VAL A 41 53.20 27.13 -16.90
N LYS A 42 51.93 27.41 -17.19
CA LYS A 42 50.88 27.65 -16.19
C LYS A 42 49.93 26.47 -16.09
N TYR A 43 49.41 26.22 -14.87
CA TYR A 43 48.46 25.19 -14.52
C TYR A 43 47.30 25.86 -13.83
N VAL A 44 46.19 26.08 -14.55
CA VAL A 44 45.07 26.90 -14.07
C VAL A 44 43.72 26.18 -14.23
N ASP A 45 42.74 26.62 -13.45
CA ASP A 45 41.34 26.24 -13.70
C ASP A 45 40.72 27.03 -14.88
N ALA A 46 39.45 26.80 -15.15
CA ALA A 46 38.73 27.49 -16.22
C ALA A 46 38.59 29.01 -15.98
N ASP A 47 38.66 29.45 -14.74
CA ASP A 47 38.59 30.86 -14.33
C ASP A 47 39.96 31.55 -14.30
N GLY A 48 41.02 30.77 -14.53
CA GLY A 48 42.42 31.25 -14.57
C GLY A 48 43.10 31.27 -13.20
N ASN A 49 42.49 30.67 -12.17
CA ASN A 49 43.13 30.53 -10.87
C ASN A 49 44.25 29.48 -10.92
N GLU A 50 45.40 29.79 -10.32
CA GLU A 50 46.57 28.91 -10.34
C GLU A 50 46.35 27.72 -9.39
N LEU A 51 46.46 26.50 -9.94
CA LEU A 51 46.29 25.25 -9.22
C LEU A 51 47.61 24.61 -8.78
N ALA A 52 48.69 24.96 -9.47
CA ALA A 52 50.05 24.52 -9.12
C ALA A 52 51.04 25.59 -9.57
N THR A 53 52.21 25.66 -8.88
CA THR A 53 53.28 26.58 -9.23
C THR A 53 53.67 26.43 -10.69
N SER A 54 53.78 27.57 -11.38
CA SER A 54 54.22 27.66 -12.78
C SER A 54 55.65 27.17 -12.93
N ASP A 55 55.98 26.49 -14.04
CA ASP A 55 57.34 26.11 -14.39
C ASP A 55 57.90 27.09 -15.39
N THR A 56 59.22 27.17 -15.41
CA THR A 56 60.01 28.03 -16.35
C THR A 56 61.04 27.19 -17.09
N LEU A 57 60.98 27.19 -18.42
CA LEU A 57 61.96 26.52 -19.26
C LEU A 57 62.85 27.55 -19.90
N ASN A 58 64.17 27.25 -19.95
CA ASN A 58 65.13 28.03 -20.55
C ASN A 58 65.85 27.24 -21.65
N GLY A 59 66.26 27.92 -22.73
CA GLY A 59 66.96 27.28 -23.85
C GLY A 59 67.48 28.30 -24.83
N LYS A 60 68.26 27.83 -25.78
CA LYS A 60 68.81 28.65 -26.88
C LYS A 60 67.72 28.92 -27.92
N ILE A 61 67.75 30.05 -28.57
CA ILE A 61 66.90 30.38 -29.71
C ILE A 61 66.89 29.20 -30.72
N ASP A 62 65.74 28.85 -31.26
CA ASP A 62 65.43 27.73 -32.16
C ASP A 62 65.61 26.33 -31.55
N ALA A 63 66.04 26.18 -30.28
CA ALA A 63 66.08 24.91 -29.61
C ALA A 63 64.64 24.48 -29.29
N PRO A 64 64.24 23.18 -29.44
CA PRO A 64 62.90 22.70 -29.14
C PRO A 64 62.65 22.68 -27.63
N TYR A 65 61.43 22.95 -27.23
CA TYR A 65 60.87 22.64 -25.89
C TYR A 65 59.68 21.74 -25.98
N GLN A 66 59.45 20.96 -24.91
CA GLN A 66 58.28 20.17 -24.69
C GLN A 66 57.82 20.31 -23.24
N THR A 67 56.52 20.50 -23.05
CA THR A 67 55.90 20.61 -21.74
C THR A 67 54.90 19.49 -21.53
N SER A 68 54.51 19.23 -20.31
CA SER A 68 53.48 18.25 -19.95
C SER A 68 52.59 18.79 -18.82
N ALA A 69 51.35 18.30 -18.79
CA ALA A 69 50.43 18.61 -17.69
C ALA A 69 50.94 17.99 -16.37
N LYS A 70 50.73 18.68 -15.25
CA LYS A 70 50.96 18.13 -13.91
C LYS A 70 49.77 17.30 -13.46
N SER A 71 50.02 16.21 -12.71
CA SER A 71 49.00 15.53 -11.96
C SER A 71 48.61 16.37 -10.74
N ILE A 72 47.38 16.85 -10.69
CA ILE A 72 46.87 17.68 -9.60
C ILE A 72 45.68 16.91 -8.98
N SER A 73 45.71 16.70 -7.64
CA SER A 73 44.63 15.98 -6.94
C SER A 73 43.29 16.66 -7.21
N ASP A 74 42.26 15.85 -7.48
CA ASP A 74 40.87 16.30 -7.73
C ASP A 74 40.64 17.08 -9.03
N TRP A 75 41.67 17.18 -9.88
CA TRP A 75 41.62 17.90 -11.15
C TRP A 75 42.04 17.01 -12.33
N ALA A 76 41.38 17.20 -13.44
CA ALA A 76 41.67 16.54 -14.72
C ALA A 76 42.01 17.62 -15.77
N VAL A 77 42.91 17.29 -16.69
CA VAL A 77 43.25 18.22 -17.79
C VAL A 77 42.02 18.33 -18.70
N LYS A 78 41.50 19.56 -18.80
CA LYS A 78 40.40 19.89 -19.70
C LYS A 78 40.88 20.18 -21.10
N THR A 79 41.99 20.98 -21.17
CA THR A 79 42.53 21.39 -22.48
C THR A 79 44.06 21.33 -22.44
N THR A 80 44.65 20.58 -23.37
CA THR A 80 46.05 20.57 -23.66
C THR A 80 46.32 21.71 -24.64
N PRO A 81 47.26 22.63 -24.32
CA PRO A 81 47.54 23.77 -25.19
C PRO A 81 48.23 23.33 -26.50
N ASN A 82 47.88 23.99 -27.60
CA ASN A 82 48.48 23.72 -28.92
C ASN A 82 49.99 24.00 -28.97
N ASN A 83 50.46 24.85 -28.09
CA ASN A 83 51.90 25.21 -27.96
C ASN A 83 52.59 24.45 -26.83
N ALA A 84 52.06 23.24 -26.45
CA ALA A 84 52.76 22.35 -25.49
C ALA A 84 54.15 21.96 -25.94
N THR A 85 54.40 22.00 -27.23
CA THR A 85 55.73 21.85 -27.88
C THR A 85 55.96 23.04 -28.77
N GLY A 86 57.24 23.43 -28.91
CA GLY A 86 57.60 24.55 -29.75
C GLY A 86 59.10 24.74 -29.76
N VAL A 87 59.57 25.96 -30.15
CA VAL A 87 60.97 26.37 -30.08
C VAL A 87 61.13 27.68 -29.31
N PHE A 88 62.27 27.86 -28.63
CA PHE A 88 62.60 29.12 -27.93
C PHE A 88 62.77 30.24 -28.95
N THR A 89 62.15 31.37 -28.64
CA THR A 89 62.24 32.59 -29.47
C THR A 89 62.78 33.77 -28.65
N ASN A 90 62.94 34.94 -29.27
CA ASN A 90 63.29 36.17 -28.55
C ASN A 90 62.15 36.73 -27.69
N SER A 91 60.91 36.26 -27.90
CA SER A 91 59.72 36.73 -27.20
C SER A 91 59.31 35.77 -26.12
N LYS A 92 58.84 36.29 -24.96
CA LYS A 92 58.28 35.49 -23.89
C LYS A 92 57.08 34.68 -24.41
N GLN A 93 57.06 33.40 -24.10
CA GLN A 93 55.98 32.47 -24.44
C GLN A 93 55.32 31.91 -23.16
N THR A 94 54.05 31.69 -23.22
CA THR A 94 53.27 31.04 -22.11
C THR A 94 52.55 29.83 -22.65
N VAL A 95 52.70 28.70 -21.97
CA VAL A 95 51.96 27.45 -22.21
C VAL A 95 50.98 27.30 -21.02
N THR A 96 49.67 27.21 -21.30
CA THR A 96 48.66 27.15 -20.23
C THR A 96 47.86 25.85 -20.34
N TYR A 97 48.01 24.99 -19.35
CA TYR A 97 47.17 23.81 -19.16
C TYR A 97 45.95 24.23 -18.35
N VAL A 98 44.75 24.01 -18.92
CA VAL A 98 43.48 24.29 -18.25
C VAL A 98 42.90 22.98 -17.70
N TYR A 99 42.53 23.02 -16.45
CA TYR A 99 41.96 21.89 -15.72
C TYR A 99 40.48 22.12 -15.39
N GLU A 100 39.79 21.04 -15.19
CA GLU A 100 38.45 21.01 -14.59
C GLU A 100 38.44 20.02 -13.43
N LYS A 101 37.46 20.10 -12.53
CA LYS A 101 37.30 19.09 -11.48
C LYS A 101 37.23 17.71 -12.11
N ALA A 102 37.92 16.75 -11.54
CA ALA A 102 37.87 15.36 -11.97
C ALA A 102 36.48 14.75 -11.70
N ASP A 103 36.15 13.64 -12.36
CA ASP A 103 34.96 12.90 -12.05
C ASP A 103 35.09 12.29 -10.66
N GLY A 104 34.06 12.50 -9.83
CA GLY A 104 33.94 11.89 -8.52
C GLY A 104 33.57 10.42 -8.60
N ALA A 105 33.82 9.69 -7.52
CA ALA A 105 33.32 8.34 -7.41
C ALA A 105 31.77 8.36 -7.42
N PRO A 106 31.11 7.36 -8.06
CA PRO A 106 29.65 7.29 -8.12
C PRO A 106 29.01 7.21 -6.75
N VAL A 107 27.85 7.86 -6.60
CA VAL A 107 26.97 7.74 -5.44
C VAL A 107 25.89 6.71 -5.76
N THR A 108 25.84 5.61 -4.97
CA THR A 108 24.82 4.58 -5.12
C THR A 108 23.67 4.86 -4.18
N VAL A 109 22.43 4.87 -4.68
CA VAL A 109 21.20 5.04 -3.88
C VAL A 109 20.49 3.71 -3.76
N LYS A 110 20.31 3.22 -2.53
CA LYS A 110 19.65 1.96 -2.22
C LYS A 110 18.27 2.18 -1.60
N TYR A 111 17.35 1.28 -1.87
CA TYR A 111 15.98 1.26 -1.38
C TYR A 111 15.72 -0.12 -0.76
N VAL A 112 15.77 -0.21 0.57
CA VAL A 112 15.78 -1.48 1.30
C VAL A 112 14.71 -1.50 2.41
N ASP A 113 14.32 -2.69 2.83
CA ASP A 113 13.54 -2.86 4.06
C ASP A 113 14.45 -2.79 5.32
N ALA A 114 13.85 -2.99 6.49
CA ALA A 114 14.57 -2.97 7.76
C ALA A 114 15.62 -4.09 7.90
N ASP A 115 15.45 -5.18 7.14
CA ASP A 115 16.35 -6.35 7.14
C ASP A 115 17.45 -6.21 6.06
N GLY A 116 17.40 -5.14 5.26
CA GLY A 116 18.36 -4.86 4.20
C GLY A 116 18.03 -5.50 2.85
N ASN A 117 16.84 -6.10 2.69
CA ASN A 117 16.42 -6.66 1.40
C ASN A 117 16.09 -5.53 0.43
N GLU A 118 16.54 -5.67 -0.82
CA GLU A 118 16.30 -4.69 -1.87
C GLU A 118 14.83 -4.71 -2.30
N LEU A 119 14.17 -3.53 -2.24
CA LEU A 119 12.78 -3.33 -2.63
C LEU A 119 12.64 -2.74 -4.03
N ALA A 120 13.68 -2.08 -4.51
CA ALA A 120 13.76 -1.52 -5.86
C ALA A 120 15.22 -1.46 -6.31
N THR A 121 15.44 -1.46 -7.62
CA THR A 121 16.77 -1.30 -8.21
C THR A 121 17.44 -0.02 -7.71
N SER A 122 18.70 -0.15 -7.31
CA SER A 122 19.53 0.96 -6.89
C SER A 122 19.77 1.94 -8.03
N ASP A 123 19.83 3.24 -7.71
CA ASP A 123 20.22 4.28 -8.66
C ASP A 123 21.69 4.63 -8.48
N THR A 124 22.30 5.15 -9.55
CA THR A 124 23.68 5.62 -9.55
C THR A 124 23.72 7.06 -10.04
N LEU A 125 24.31 7.95 -9.24
CA LEU A 125 24.56 9.33 -9.62
C LEU A 125 26.04 9.52 -9.91
N ASN A 126 26.33 10.30 -10.96
CA ASN A 126 27.68 10.66 -11.36
C ASN A 126 27.80 12.19 -11.39
N GLY A 127 28.97 12.71 -11.03
CA GLY A 127 29.24 14.12 -11.03
C GLY A 127 30.71 14.43 -10.82
N LYS A 128 31.07 15.69 -10.98
CA LYS A 128 32.42 16.18 -10.71
C LYS A 128 32.65 16.29 -9.19
N ILE A 129 33.90 16.09 -8.76
CA ILE A 129 34.28 16.29 -7.35
C ILE A 129 33.82 17.69 -6.90
N ASP A 130 33.33 17.80 -5.66
CA ASP A 130 32.74 18.99 -5.02
C ASP A 130 31.39 19.43 -5.62
N ALA A 131 30.93 18.85 -6.74
CA ALA A 131 29.58 19.13 -7.24
C ALA A 131 28.54 18.55 -6.29
N PRO A 132 27.43 19.28 -6.03
CA PRO A 132 26.39 18.80 -5.15
C PRO A 132 25.58 17.66 -5.79
N TYR A 133 25.12 16.73 -4.94
CA TYR A 133 24.09 15.77 -5.31
C TYR A 133 22.89 15.86 -4.36
N GLN A 134 21.73 15.49 -4.87
CA GLN A 134 20.50 15.34 -4.10
C GLN A 134 19.79 14.05 -4.53
N THR A 135 19.35 13.27 -3.56
CA THR A 135 18.60 12.04 -3.76
C THR A 135 17.22 12.16 -3.14
N SER A 136 16.30 11.28 -3.54
CA SER A 136 14.97 11.19 -2.97
C SER A 136 14.53 9.74 -2.84
N ALA A 137 13.64 9.48 -1.89
CA ALA A 137 12.99 8.19 -1.74
C ALA A 137 12.10 7.88 -2.96
N LYS A 138 12.04 6.61 -3.38
CA LYS A 138 11.07 6.12 -4.37
C LYS A 138 9.71 5.86 -3.71
N SER A 139 8.64 6.13 -4.44
CA SER A 139 7.31 5.68 -4.04
C SER A 139 7.18 4.18 -4.36
N LEU A 140 7.03 3.35 -3.33
CA LEU A 140 6.94 1.90 -3.44
C LEU A 140 5.59 1.44 -2.90
N SER A 141 4.83 0.70 -3.73
CA SER A 141 3.50 0.22 -3.36
C SER A 141 3.58 -0.68 -2.14
N GLY A 142 2.76 -0.40 -1.12
CA GLY A 142 2.73 -1.16 0.14
C GLY A 142 3.86 -0.84 1.12
N TRP A 143 4.66 0.21 0.84
CA TRP A 143 5.79 0.61 1.68
C TRP A 143 5.78 2.10 1.97
N THR A 144 6.25 2.49 3.13
CA THR A 144 6.50 3.88 3.54
C THR A 144 7.95 4.05 3.98
N VAL A 145 8.51 5.24 3.75
CA VAL A 145 9.87 5.53 4.21
C VAL A 145 9.89 5.57 5.72
N LYS A 146 10.67 4.69 6.32
CA LYS A 146 10.92 4.65 7.76
C LYS A 146 12.01 5.62 8.18
N THR A 147 13.11 5.66 7.40
CA THR A 147 14.25 6.50 7.70
C THR A 147 14.77 7.15 6.43
N THR A 148 14.83 8.49 6.46
CA THR A 148 15.54 9.29 5.45
C THR A 148 17.00 9.38 5.86
N PRO A 149 17.94 9.03 4.97
CA PRO A 149 19.37 9.07 5.31
C PRO A 149 19.88 10.51 5.48
N ASN A 150 20.80 10.72 6.42
CA ASN A 150 21.41 12.05 6.67
C ASN A 150 22.24 12.54 5.48
N ASN A 151 22.72 11.63 4.63
CA ASN A 151 23.48 11.91 3.43
C ASN A 151 22.61 11.86 2.16
N ALA A 152 21.29 12.14 2.27
CA ALA A 152 20.42 12.27 1.11
C ALA A 152 20.86 13.40 0.16
N THR A 153 21.59 14.37 0.68
CA THR A 153 22.30 15.44 -0.04
C THR A 153 23.75 15.45 0.37
N GLY A 154 24.62 15.86 -0.54
CA GLY A 154 26.05 15.93 -0.28
C GLY A 154 26.80 16.44 -1.48
N VAL A 155 28.10 16.17 -1.54
CA VAL A 155 28.96 16.48 -2.69
C VAL A 155 29.68 15.20 -3.14
N PHE A 156 29.96 15.11 -4.44
CA PHE A 156 30.80 14.04 -4.98
C PHE A 156 32.23 14.14 -4.47
N THR A 157 32.79 13.00 -4.10
CA THR A 157 34.18 12.90 -3.60
C THR A 157 34.94 11.83 -4.39
N ASN A 158 36.20 11.62 -4.09
CA ASN A 158 37.01 10.53 -4.65
C ASN A 158 36.59 9.14 -4.11
N SER A 159 35.80 9.09 -3.01
CA SER A 159 35.41 7.87 -2.37
C SER A 159 33.98 7.49 -2.74
N LYS A 160 33.70 6.20 -2.96
CA LYS A 160 32.35 5.67 -3.17
C LYS A 160 31.45 6.01 -1.99
N GLN A 161 30.28 6.54 -2.27
CA GLN A 161 29.27 6.88 -1.29
C GLN A 161 28.00 6.06 -1.53
N THR A 162 27.29 5.72 -0.45
CA THR A 162 26.01 5.02 -0.54
C THR A 162 24.98 5.79 0.28
N VAL A 163 23.83 6.06 -0.33
CA VAL A 163 22.64 6.64 0.28
C VAL A 163 21.61 5.53 0.40
N THR A 164 21.13 5.23 1.62
CA THR A 164 20.21 4.12 1.84
C THR A 164 18.91 4.64 2.44
N TYR A 165 17.81 4.53 1.68
CA TYR A 165 16.46 4.74 2.16
C TYR A 165 15.93 3.44 2.74
N VAL A 166 15.55 3.46 4.03
CA VAL A 166 14.97 2.30 4.71
C VAL A 166 13.46 2.46 4.75
N TYR A 167 12.74 1.41 4.37
CA TYR A 167 11.28 1.37 4.31
C TYR A 167 10.71 0.39 5.34
N GLU A 168 9.48 0.62 5.69
CA GLU A 168 8.64 -0.31 6.44
C GLU A 168 7.33 -0.53 5.69
N LYS A 169 6.63 -1.62 5.98
CA LYS A 169 5.29 -1.83 5.43
C LYS A 169 4.39 -0.65 5.75
N ALA A 170 3.62 -0.20 4.77
CA ALA A 170 2.63 0.86 4.95
C ALA A 170 1.50 0.38 5.87
N ASP A 171 0.71 1.30 6.43
CA ASP A 171 -0.50 0.95 7.16
C ASP A 171 -1.53 0.38 6.18
N GLY A 172 -2.10 -0.76 6.55
CA GLY A 172 -3.20 -1.37 5.82
C GLY A 172 -4.51 -0.62 6.04
N ALA A 173 -5.46 -0.83 5.14
CA ALA A 173 -6.82 -0.35 5.36
C ALA A 173 -7.42 -1.06 6.59
N PRO A 174 -8.23 -0.34 7.40
CA PRO A 174 -8.85 -0.91 8.59
C PRO A 174 -9.74 -2.12 8.26
N VAL A 175 -9.74 -3.10 9.16
CA VAL A 175 -10.69 -4.23 9.15
C VAL A 175 -11.83 -3.90 10.11
N THR A 176 -13.06 -3.84 9.60
CA THR A 176 -14.26 -3.60 10.40
C THR A 176 -14.91 -4.94 10.77
N VAL A 177 -15.18 -5.17 12.06
CA VAL A 177 -15.86 -6.38 12.55
C VAL A 177 -17.28 -6.02 12.92
N LYS A 178 -18.27 -6.66 12.28
CA LYS A 178 -19.70 -6.45 12.51
C LYS A 178 -20.34 -7.65 13.24
N TYR A 179 -21.34 -7.35 14.06
CA TYR A 179 -22.12 -8.31 14.85
C TYR A 179 -23.58 -8.07 14.53
N VAL A 180 -24.17 -8.91 13.67
CA VAL A 180 -25.51 -8.68 13.13
C VAL A 180 -26.41 -9.92 13.29
N ASP A 181 -27.72 -9.72 13.25
CA ASP A 181 -28.68 -10.80 13.09
C ASP A 181 -28.76 -11.29 11.62
N ALA A 182 -29.67 -12.25 11.36
CA ALA A 182 -29.87 -12.80 10.03
C ALA A 182 -30.43 -11.78 9.02
N ASP A 183 -31.06 -10.72 9.50
CA ASP A 183 -31.65 -9.63 8.70
C ASP A 183 -30.66 -8.48 8.48
N GLY A 184 -29.48 -8.55 9.12
CA GLY A 184 -28.43 -7.55 9.02
C GLY A 184 -28.53 -6.41 10.03
N ASN A 185 -29.43 -6.50 11.02
CA ASN A 185 -29.53 -5.51 12.09
C ASN A 185 -28.35 -5.62 13.04
N GLU A 186 -27.77 -4.49 13.43
CA GLU A 186 -26.60 -4.44 14.33
C GLU A 186 -27.04 -4.81 15.77
N LEU A 187 -26.39 -5.83 16.34
CA LEU A 187 -26.63 -6.32 17.69
C LEU A 187 -25.63 -5.77 18.72
N ALA A 188 -24.48 -5.35 18.25
CA ALA A 188 -23.43 -4.71 19.06
C ALA A 188 -22.59 -3.77 18.18
N THR A 189 -21.97 -2.77 18.81
CA THR A 189 -21.05 -1.84 18.14
C THR A 189 -19.94 -2.60 17.41
N SER A 190 -19.70 -2.19 16.18
CA SER A 190 -18.62 -2.73 15.33
C SER A 190 -17.25 -2.43 15.92
N ASP A 191 -16.29 -3.35 15.81
CA ASP A 191 -14.91 -3.14 16.17
C ASP A 191 -14.09 -2.78 14.91
N THR A 192 -12.96 -2.09 15.12
CA THR A 192 -12.02 -1.72 14.06
C THR A 192 -10.62 -2.17 14.44
N LEU A 193 -9.99 -2.95 13.57
CA LEU A 193 -8.61 -3.38 13.70
C LEU A 193 -7.74 -2.62 12.72
N ASN A 194 -6.55 -2.21 13.19
CA ASN A 194 -5.53 -1.54 12.38
C ASN A 194 -4.23 -2.34 12.44
N GLY A 195 -3.49 -2.33 11.33
CA GLY A 195 -2.20 -3.01 11.24
C GLY A 195 -1.47 -2.67 9.96
N LYS A 196 -0.23 -3.10 9.86
CA LYS A 196 0.59 -2.95 8.66
C LYS A 196 0.13 -3.94 7.57
N ILE A 197 0.30 -3.57 6.31
CA ILE A 197 0.05 -4.47 5.18
C ILE A 197 0.79 -5.79 5.39
N ASP A 198 0.14 -6.91 5.06
CA ASP A 198 0.59 -8.28 5.25
C ASP A 198 0.68 -8.75 6.72
N ALA A 199 0.50 -7.85 7.71
CA ALA A 199 0.41 -8.28 9.10
C ALA A 199 -0.89 -9.09 9.32
N PRO A 200 -0.85 -10.19 10.10
CA PRO A 200 -2.03 -10.99 10.37
C PRO A 200 -3.01 -10.27 11.29
N TYR A 201 -4.31 -10.53 11.10
CA TYR A 201 -5.35 -10.20 12.05
C TYR A 201 -6.15 -11.44 12.44
N GLN A 202 -6.71 -11.41 13.63
CA GLN A 202 -7.65 -12.40 14.14
C GLN A 202 -8.79 -11.70 14.84
N THR A 203 -10.02 -12.12 14.54
CA THR A 203 -11.26 -11.62 15.16
C THR A 203 -11.96 -12.75 15.89
N SER A 204 -12.89 -12.41 16.79
CA SER A 204 -13.74 -13.35 17.49
C SER A 204 -15.15 -12.81 17.63
N ALA A 205 -16.11 -13.72 17.73
CA ALA A 205 -17.49 -13.38 18.05
C ALA A 205 -17.60 -12.79 19.45
N LYS A 206 -18.48 -11.82 19.64
CA LYS A 206 -18.87 -11.30 20.96
C LYS A 206 -19.90 -12.23 21.62
N SER A 207 -19.82 -12.38 22.94
CA SER A 207 -20.91 -12.99 23.70
C SER A 207 -22.05 -11.98 23.85
N LEU A 208 -23.20 -12.28 23.28
CA LEU A 208 -24.37 -11.41 23.30
C LEU A 208 -25.54 -12.14 24.00
N SER A 209 -26.10 -11.51 25.04
CA SER A 209 -27.21 -12.10 25.80
C SER A 209 -28.41 -12.38 24.91
N GLY A 210 -28.93 -13.59 24.96
CA GLY A 210 -30.06 -14.02 24.16
C GLY A 210 -29.75 -14.36 22.69
N TRP A 211 -28.46 -14.41 22.33
CA TRP A 211 -28.01 -14.70 20.97
C TRP A 211 -26.89 -15.74 20.93
N THR A 212 -26.89 -16.56 19.89
CA THR A 212 -25.84 -17.53 19.59
C THR A 212 -25.27 -17.26 18.20
N VAL A 213 -23.99 -17.55 18.00
CA VAL A 213 -23.36 -17.39 16.69
C VAL A 213 -23.91 -18.42 15.73
N LYS A 214 -24.58 -17.96 14.68
CA LYS A 214 -25.10 -18.80 13.61
C LYS A 214 -24.04 -19.15 12.59
N THR A 215 -23.23 -18.14 12.22
CA THR A 215 -22.17 -18.30 11.20
C THR A 215 -20.91 -17.57 11.61
N THR A 216 -19.82 -18.33 11.68
CA THR A 216 -18.47 -17.76 11.81
C THR A 216 -17.98 -17.43 10.41
N PRO A 217 -17.52 -16.19 10.14
CA PRO A 217 -17.08 -15.80 8.83
C PRO A 217 -15.75 -16.49 8.45
N ASN A 218 -15.59 -16.85 7.18
CA ASN A 218 -14.36 -17.48 6.67
C ASN A 218 -13.14 -16.56 6.77
N ASN A 219 -13.36 -15.25 6.81
CA ASN A 219 -12.32 -14.22 6.97
C ASN A 219 -12.21 -13.72 8.42
N ALA A 220 -12.55 -14.55 9.41
CA ALA A 220 -12.33 -14.22 10.83
C ALA A 220 -10.83 -14.03 11.14
N THR A 221 -9.98 -14.65 10.34
CA THR A 221 -8.52 -14.44 10.31
C THR A 221 -8.10 -14.06 8.90
N GLY A 222 -7.02 -13.28 8.78
CA GLY A 222 -6.50 -12.84 7.50
C GLY A 222 -5.28 -11.96 7.66
N VAL A 223 -4.97 -11.19 6.64
CA VAL A 223 -3.91 -10.18 6.67
C VAL A 223 -4.47 -8.82 6.25
N PHE A 224 -3.90 -7.74 6.80
CA PHE A 224 -4.24 -6.39 6.37
C PHE A 224 -3.78 -6.16 4.93
N THR A 225 -4.62 -5.50 4.16
CA THR A 225 -4.37 -5.16 2.75
C THR A 225 -4.59 -3.66 2.52
N ASN A 226 -4.37 -3.19 1.30
CA ASN A 226 -4.70 -1.81 0.91
C ASN A 226 -6.20 -1.53 0.84
N SER A 227 -7.03 -2.58 0.78
CA SER A 227 -8.47 -2.49 0.63
C SER A 227 -9.18 -2.70 1.96
N LYS A 228 -10.24 -1.92 2.21
CA LYS A 228 -11.11 -2.10 3.37
C LYS A 228 -11.70 -3.52 3.38
N GLN A 229 -11.63 -4.17 4.52
CA GLN A 229 -12.17 -5.50 4.75
C GLN A 229 -13.24 -5.43 5.83
N THR A 230 -14.27 -6.30 5.72
CA THR A 230 -15.31 -6.44 6.72
C THR A 230 -15.44 -7.90 7.12
N VAL A 231 -15.42 -8.16 8.41
CA VAL A 231 -15.67 -9.47 9.03
C VAL A 231 -17.06 -9.38 9.67
N THR A 232 -18.00 -10.26 9.29
CA THR A 232 -19.38 -10.20 9.80
C THR A 232 -19.72 -11.50 10.51
N TYR A 233 -19.93 -11.42 11.83
CA TYR A 233 -20.49 -12.49 12.62
C TYR A 233 -22.02 -12.39 12.57
N VAL A 234 -22.68 -13.45 12.10
CA VAL A 234 -24.12 -13.52 12.04
C VAL A 234 -24.63 -14.34 13.23
N TYR A 235 -25.60 -13.80 13.93
CA TYR A 235 -26.19 -14.40 15.11
C TYR A 235 -27.63 -14.80 14.83
N GLU A 236 -28.13 -15.77 15.60
CA GLU A 236 -29.54 -16.11 15.74
C GLU A 236 -29.94 -16.08 17.21
N LYS A 237 -31.22 -15.95 17.49
CA LYS A 237 -31.73 -16.08 18.85
C LYS A 237 -31.21 -17.37 19.48
N ALA A 238 -30.79 -17.30 20.73
CA ALA A 238 -30.42 -18.48 21.51
C ALA A 238 -31.62 -19.40 21.68
N ASP A 239 -31.39 -20.67 22.00
CA ASP A 239 -32.49 -21.58 22.38
C ASP A 239 -33.06 -21.14 23.71
N GLY A 240 -34.39 -21.08 23.76
CA GLY A 240 -35.13 -20.89 25.01
C GLY A 240 -35.11 -22.16 25.87
N ALA A 241 -35.37 -22.00 27.16
CA ALA A 241 -35.60 -23.16 28.02
C ALA A 241 -36.82 -23.95 27.55
N PRO A 242 -36.83 -25.29 27.65
CA PRO A 242 -37.94 -26.12 27.26
C PRO A 242 -39.23 -25.79 28.00
N VAL A 243 -40.36 -25.86 27.28
CA VAL A 243 -41.69 -25.78 27.88
C VAL A 243 -42.21 -27.21 28.07
N THR A 244 -42.49 -27.61 29.34
CA THR A 244 -43.03 -28.91 29.67
C THR A 244 -44.56 -28.83 29.72
N VAL A 245 -45.26 -29.69 28.99
CA VAL A 245 -46.71 -29.75 29.01
C VAL A 245 -47.17 -31.00 29.78
N LYS A 246 -47.87 -30.78 30.92
CA LYS A 246 -48.38 -31.85 31.78
C LYS A 246 -49.91 -32.02 31.62
N TYR A 247 -50.36 -33.24 31.77
CA TYR A 247 -51.75 -33.66 31.70
C TYR A 247 -52.07 -34.41 32.98
N VAL A 248 -52.81 -33.76 33.93
CA VAL A 248 -52.97 -34.27 35.27
C VAL A 248 -54.47 -34.27 35.70
N ASP A 249 -54.83 -35.08 36.71
CA ASP A 249 -56.07 -34.93 37.39
C ASP A 249 -56.07 -33.76 38.42
N ALA A 250 -57.16 -33.60 39.16
CA ALA A 250 -57.29 -32.56 40.19
C ALA A 250 -56.35 -32.76 41.37
N ASP A 251 -55.85 -33.98 41.60
CA ASP A 251 -54.91 -34.34 42.66
C ASP A 251 -53.45 -34.25 42.19
N GLY A 252 -53.25 -33.95 40.91
CA GLY A 252 -51.93 -33.83 40.29
C GLY A 252 -51.31 -35.14 39.76
N ASN A 253 -52.04 -36.22 39.72
CA ASN A 253 -51.55 -37.47 39.13
C ASN A 253 -51.48 -37.38 37.62
N GLU A 254 -50.40 -37.86 37.02
CA GLU A 254 -50.20 -37.85 35.57
C GLU A 254 -51.16 -38.78 34.85
N LEU A 255 -51.93 -38.27 33.92
CA LEU A 255 -52.88 -38.99 33.07
C LEU A 255 -52.31 -39.35 31.69
N ALA A 256 -51.26 -38.66 31.26
CA ALA A 256 -50.51 -38.91 30.02
C ALA A 256 -49.08 -38.43 30.14
N THR A 257 -48.21 -39.01 29.34
CA THR A 257 -46.78 -38.60 29.25
C THR A 257 -46.70 -37.10 28.93
N PRO A 258 -45.91 -36.33 29.69
CA PRO A 258 -45.67 -34.93 29.37
C PRO A 258 -45.05 -34.74 27.99
N ASP A 259 -45.42 -33.66 27.32
CA ASP A 259 -44.76 -33.23 26.09
C ASP A 259 -43.69 -32.14 26.41
N THR A 260 -42.66 -32.05 25.56
CA THR A 260 -41.64 -31.02 25.68
C THR A 260 -41.59 -30.23 24.38
N LEU A 261 -41.72 -28.90 24.47
CA LEU A 261 -41.55 -28.01 23.35
C LEU A 261 -40.21 -27.30 23.46
N ASN A 262 -39.52 -27.19 22.33
CA ASN A 262 -38.27 -26.44 22.19
C ASN A 262 -38.47 -25.35 21.16
N GLY A 263 -37.85 -24.21 21.37
CA GLY A 263 -37.92 -23.08 20.45
C GLY A 263 -36.85 -22.03 20.78
N LYS A 264 -36.70 -21.07 19.89
CA LYS A 264 -35.79 -19.95 20.08
C LYS A 264 -36.40 -18.93 21.05
N LEU A 265 -35.57 -18.24 21.84
CA LEU A 265 -35.98 -17.15 22.71
C LEU A 265 -36.90 -16.16 21.96
N ASP A 266 -37.92 -15.69 22.66
CA ASP A 266 -38.95 -14.73 22.19
C ASP A 266 -39.85 -15.25 21.06
N THR A 267 -39.69 -16.53 20.58
CA THR A 267 -40.63 -17.13 19.66
C THR A 267 -41.85 -17.66 20.42
N SER A 268 -43.02 -17.56 19.79
CA SER A 268 -44.28 -18.01 20.41
C SER A 268 -44.43 -19.51 20.40
N TYR A 269 -45.07 -20.05 21.44
CA TYR A 269 -45.60 -21.40 21.46
C TYR A 269 -47.11 -21.38 21.72
N ALA A 270 -47.80 -22.42 21.24
CA ALA A 270 -49.21 -22.67 21.52
C ALA A 270 -49.41 -24.18 21.73
N VAL A 271 -50.03 -24.55 22.83
CA VAL A 271 -50.32 -25.95 23.14
C VAL A 271 -51.83 -26.16 23.34
N THR A 272 -52.28 -27.31 22.97
CA THR A 272 -53.70 -27.72 23.11
C THR A 272 -53.81 -28.93 24.01
N ALA A 273 -54.92 -29.04 24.71
CA ALA A 273 -55.20 -30.17 25.55
C ALA A 273 -55.30 -31.49 24.74
N LYS A 274 -54.80 -32.60 25.28
CA LYS A 274 -54.98 -33.93 24.72
C LYS A 274 -56.40 -34.40 24.98
N ASN A 275 -57.01 -35.12 24.05
CA ASN A 275 -58.23 -35.84 24.30
C ASN A 275 -57.92 -37.17 25.05
N LEU A 276 -58.31 -37.27 26.30
CA LEU A 276 -58.02 -38.40 27.16
C LEU A 276 -59.36 -39.14 27.44
N SER A 277 -59.45 -40.46 27.06
CA SER A 277 -60.64 -41.26 27.24
C SER A 277 -61.01 -41.33 28.72
N GLY A 278 -62.32 -41.06 29.02
CA GLY A 278 -62.89 -41.08 30.40
C GLY A 278 -62.55 -39.80 31.21
N TRP A 279 -61.93 -38.81 30.58
CA TRP A 279 -61.54 -37.55 31.23
C TRP A 279 -62.02 -36.32 30.44
N LYS A 280 -62.44 -35.29 31.12
CA LYS A 280 -62.90 -34.02 30.56
C LYS A 280 -61.98 -32.88 31.04
N LEU A 281 -61.47 -32.06 30.11
CA LEU A 281 -60.72 -30.89 30.45
C LEU A 281 -61.52 -29.91 31.33
N THR A 282 -61.00 -29.48 32.47
CA THR A 282 -61.62 -28.53 33.37
C THR A 282 -61.57 -27.10 32.92
N ALA A 283 -60.37 -26.69 32.48
CA ALA A 283 -60.07 -25.34 31.92
C ALA A 283 -58.77 -25.36 31.15
N THR A 284 -58.66 -24.49 30.14
CA THR A 284 -57.42 -24.25 29.44
C THR A 284 -56.57 -23.35 30.33
N PRO A 285 -55.28 -23.70 30.64
CA PRO A 285 -54.41 -22.87 31.45
C PRO A 285 -54.07 -21.59 30.73
N SER A 286 -53.90 -20.48 31.49
CA SER A 286 -53.63 -19.14 30.94
C SER A 286 -52.33 -19.06 30.14
N ASN A 287 -51.38 -19.93 30.46
CA ASN A 287 -50.09 -20.04 29.77
C ASN A 287 -50.04 -21.13 28.70
N ALA A 288 -51.20 -21.59 28.20
CA ALA A 288 -51.27 -22.52 27.05
C ALA A 288 -50.65 -21.88 25.78
N ASN A 289 -50.64 -20.55 25.71
CA ASN A 289 -49.94 -19.76 24.71
C ASN A 289 -48.94 -18.86 25.41
N GLY A 290 -47.70 -18.75 24.87
CA GLY A 290 -46.67 -17.96 25.48
C GLY A 290 -45.50 -17.76 24.53
N VAL A 291 -44.34 -17.33 25.06
CA VAL A 291 -43.09 -17.23 24.35
C VAL A 291 -42.00 -18.01 25.11
N PHE A 292 -41.05 -18.56 24.38
CA PHE A 292 -39.91 -19.22 25.00
C PHE A 292 -39.03 -18.17 25.69
N THR A 293 -38.68 -18.44 26.96
CA THR A 293 -37.85 -17.57 27.81
C THR A 293 -36.58 -18.29 28.21
N THR A 294 -35.69 -17.62 28.95
CA THR A 294 -34.50 -18.24 29.54
C THR A 294 -34.83 -19.23 30.66
N ASP A 295 -36.02 -19.10 31.26
CA ASP A 295 -36.49 -19.94 32.37
C ASP A 295 -37.42 -21.06 31.87
N ALA A 296 -37.26 -22.25 32.44
CA ALA A 296 -38.15 -23.38 32.17
C ALA A 296 -39.58 -23.06 32.54
N GLN A 297 -40.52 -23.36 31.66
CA GLN A 297 -41.95 -23.13 31.85
C GLN A 297 -42.70 -24.46 31.85
N THR A 298 -43.82 -24.51 32.62
CA THR A 298 -44.70 -25.67 32.65
C THR A 298 -46.10 -25.22 32.34
N VAL A 299 -46.77 -25.88 31.40
CA VAL A 299 -48.18 -25.75 31.07
C VAL A 299 -48.87 -27.00 31.59
N THR A 300 -49.84 -26.82 32.48
CA THR A 300 -50.56 -27.96 33.12
C THR A 300 -52.00 -27.94 32.70
N PHE A 301 -52.47 -28.96 31.97
CA PHE A 301 -53.85 -29.19 31.68
C PHE A 301 -54.42 -30.11 32.76
N VAL A 302 -55.48 -29.64 33.44
CA VAL A 302 -56.17 -30.35 34.52
C VAL A 302 -57.47 -30.94 34.00
N TYR A 303 -57.73 -32.22 34.30
CA TYR A 303 -58.87 -32.94 33.84
C TYR A 303 -59.71 -33.47 35.03
N ALA A 304 -61.03 -33.52 34.86
CA ALA A 304 -61.92 -34.19 35.75
C ALA A 304 -62.33 -35.52 35.12
N LYS A 305 -62.52 -36.57 35.97
CA LYS A 305 -63.07 -37.85 35.56
C LYS A 305 -64.46 -37.64 35.02
N GLN A 306 -64.77 -38.19 33.84
CA GLN A 306 -66.12 -38.18 33.30
C GLN A 306 -66.98 -39.20 34.08
N GLU A 307 -68.05 -38.75 34.74
CA GLU A 307 -68.99 -39.68 35.35
C GLU A 307 -69.72 -40.38 34.23
N ASP A 308 -69.76 -41.72 34.30
CA ASP A 308 -70.60 -42.52 33.42
C ASP A 308 -72.04 -42.14 33.76
N ASP A 309 -72.78 -41.56 32.81
CA ASP A 309 -74.21 -41.28 32.95
C ASP A 309 -74.95 -42.64 33.18
N PRO A 310 -75.60 -42.84 34.32
CA PRO A 310 -76.30 -44.12 34.56
C PRO A 310 -77.28 -44.35 33.46
N LYS A 311 -77.21 -45.52 32.82
CA LYS A 311 -78.08 -46.05 31.79
C LYS A 311 -79.53 -45.69 32.03
N LYS A 312 -80.13 -44.95 31.12
CA LYS A 312 -81.62 -44.95 30.99
C LYS A 312 -82.12 -46.38 30.73
N ASP A 313 -82.72 -47.02 31.72
CA ASP A 313 -83.43 -48.26 31.59
C ASP A 313 -84.45 -48.20 30.43
N ASP A 314 -84.15 -49.00 29.41
CA ASP A 314 -85.08 -49.32 28.33
C ASP A 314 -86.27 -50.11 28.89
N LYS A 315 -87.38 -49.43 29.13
CA LYS A 315 -88.71 -50.13 29.25
C LYS A 315 -89.50 -49.85 27.99
N THR A 316 -89.46 -50.82 27.07
CA THR A 316 -90.44 -51.02 26.03
C THR A 316 -91.82 -51.31 26.66
N PRO A 317 -92.88 -50.79 26.08
CA PRO A 317 -93.88 -51.68 25.54
C PRO A 317 -94.46 -51.30 24.17
N ASN A 318 -94.33 -52.25 23.34
CA ASN A 318 -95.32 -52.92 22.43
C ASN A 318 -96.42 -52.10 21.75
N ASN A 319 -96.33 -52.12 20.41
CA ASN A 319 -97.41 -52.40 19.44
C ASN A 319 -98.48 -51.35 19.14
N THR A 320 -98.46 -50.81 17.94
CA THR A 320 -99.50 -51.02 16.92
C THR A 320 -99.08 -50.33 15.56
N LYS A 321 -99.40 -51.08 14.51
CA LYS A 321 -99.25 -50.87 13.07
C LYS A 321 -100.37 -49.96 12.54
N PRO A 322 -100.39 -49.62 11.26
CA PRO A 322 -99.79 -48.51 10.51
C PRO A 322 -100.87 -47.55 9.95
N ASP A 323 -100.51 -46.41 9.50
CA ASP A 323 -101.28 -45.82 8.42
C ASP A 323 -100.40 -45.03 7.44
N THR A 324 -100.80 -45.18 6.21
CA THR A 324 -100.20 -44.77 4.98
C THR A 324 -100.50 -43.31 4.63
N ASN A 325 -99.59 -42.73 3.89
CA ASN A 325 -99.77 -41.61 2.93
C ASN A 325 -99.30 -40.20 3.33
N LYS A 326 -98.22 -39.74 2.76
CA LYS A 326 -98.15 -38.67 1.79
C LYS A 326 -96.73 -38.16 1.56
N THR A 327 -96.30 -38.25 0.31
CA THR A 327 -95.53 -37.37 -0.58
C THR A 327 -94.35 -36.53 -0.08
N PRO A 328 -93.18 -36.56 -0.78
CA PRO A 328 -91.95 -36.00 -0.36
C PRO A 328 -91.84 -34.47 -0.67
N ILE A 329 -91.30 -33.75 0.32
CA ILE A 329 -90.87 -32.37 0.13
C ILE A 329 -89.39 -32.38 -0.11
N LYS A 330 -88.98 -31.85 -1.26
CA LYS A 330 -87.62 -31.59 -1.65
C LYS A 330 -86.99 -30.63 -0.68
N ILE A 331 -85.86 -31.00 -0.07
CA ILE A 331 -84.97 -30.09 0.64
C ILE A 331 -83.77 -29.83 -0.24
N ASN A 332 -83.60 -28.56 -0.54
CA ASN A 332 -82.57 -27.98 -1.35
C ASN A 332 -81.17 -28.15 -0.69
N GLU A 333 -80.25 -28.76 -1.38
CA GLU A 333 -78.83 -28.83 -0.99
C GLU A 333 -78.18 -27.46 -1.23
N ASN A 334 -77.85 -26.74 -0.19
CA ASN A 334 -76.95 -25.63 -0.26
C ASN A 334 -75.53 -26.11 0.05
N LYS A 335 -74.79 -26.30 -1.04
CA LYS A 335 -73.34 -26.54 -1.07
C LYS A 335 -72.62 -25.31 -0.60
N PRO A 336 -71.67 -25.37 0.35
CA PRO A 336 -70.77 -24.23 0.62
C PRO A 336 -69.71 -24.10 -0.50
N THR A 337 -69.68 -22.94 -1.09
CA THR A 337 -68.73 -22.55 -2.12
C THR A 337 -67.29 -22.45 -1.54
N ALA A 338 -66.40 -23.23 -2.11
CA ALA A 338 -64.93 -23.13 -1.82
C ALA A 338 -64.39 -21.79 -2.25
N SER A 339 -63.85 -21.08 -1.32
CA SER A 339 -63.06 -19.85 -1.58
C SER A 339 -61.76 -20.19 -2.27
N LYS A 340 -61.55 -19.64 -3.47
CA LYS A 340 -60.30 -19.76 -4.26
C LYS A 340 -59.16 -19.06 -3.54
N VAL A 341 -58.17 -19.84 -3.11
CA VAL A 341 -56.85 -19.34 -2.77
C VAL A 341 -56.13 -18.98 -4.06
N THR A 342 -55.90 -17.68 -4.29
CA THR A 342 -55.11 -17.20 -5.42
C THR A 342 -53.64 -17.36 -5.08
N THR A 343 -53.01 -18.36 -5.68
CA THR A 343 -51.54 -18.54 -5.62
C THR A 343 -50.88 -17.54 -6.55
N ILE A 344 -50.21 -16.55 -5.98
CA ILE A 344 -49.33 -15.62 -6.73
C ILE A 344 -48.03 -16.36 -7.01
N LYS A 345 -47.84 -16.80 -8.25
CA LYS A 345 -46.53 -17.27 -8.76
C LYS A 345 -45.59 -16.07 -8.95
N ARG A 346 -44.61 -15.94 -8.10
CA ARG A 346 -43.42 -15.10 -8.37
C ARG A 346 -42.60 -15.77 -9.47
N GLN A 347 -42.57 -15.17 -10.64
CA GLN A 347 -41.61 -15.51 -11.67
C GLN A 347 -40.24 -14.96 -11.29
N THR A 348 -39.30 -15.83 -10.97
CA THR A 348 -37.86 -15.53 -10.98
C THR A 348 -37.38 -15.65 -12.40
N LYS A 349 -37.13 -14.51 -13.05
CA LYS A 349 -36.41 -14.46 -14.32
C LYS A 349 -34.94 -14.11 -14.02
N LEU A 350 -34.05 -15.07 -14.20
CA LEU A 350 -32.58 -14.87 -14.27
C LEU A 350 -32.24 -14.11 -15.56
N PRO A 351 -31.35 -13.12 -15.53
CA PRO A 351 -30.78 -12.59 -16.76
C PRO A 351 -29.69 -13.53 -17.28
N LYS A 352 -29.81 -13.91 -18.53
CA LYS A 352 -28.78 -14.59 -19.32
C LYS A 352 -27.65 -13.60 -19.64
N THR A 353 -26.44 -14.04 -19.41
CA THR A 353 -25.20 -13.48 -19.96
C THR A 353 -25.13 -13.67 -21.47
N GLY A 354 -24.65 -12.63 -22.17
CA GLY A 354 -24.13 -12.68 -23.54
C GLY A 354 -24.77 -11.65 -24.44
N ASP A 355 -24.13 -10.53 -24.70
CA ASP A 355 -23.45 -10.21 -25.95
C ASP A 355 -22.89 -8.79 -25.96
N THR A 356 -21.76 -8.67 -26.55
CA THR A 356 -20.97 -7.51 -26.92
C THR A 356 -21.75 -6.45 -27.68
N GLN A 357 -21.61 -5.17 -27.31
CA GLN A 357 -21.40 -4.08 -28.27
C GLN A 357 -20.66 -2.90 -27.61
N GLN A 358 -19.58 -2.50 -28.27
CA GLN A 358 -18.86 -1.26 -28.11
C GLN A 358 -19.80 -0.08 -28.37
N ASP A 359 -19.76 0.90 -27.52
CA ASP A 359 -19.97 2.29 -27.92
C ASP A 359 -19.06 3.20 -27.10
N SER A 360 -18.15 3.79 -27.85
CA SER A 360 -17.20 4.81 -27.47
C SER A 360 -17.95 6.09 -27.10
N ILE A 361 -17.80 6.56 -25.87
CA ILE A 361 -18.04 7.99 -25.57
C ILE A 361 -16.79 8.56 -24.94
N LEU A 362 -16.10 9.34 -25.75
CA LEU A 362 -14.99 10.22 -25.48
C LEU A 362 -15.47 11.38 -24.62
N PHE A 363 -15.03 11.44 -23.35
CA PHE A 363 -15.05 12.68 -22.59
C PHE A 363 -13.62 13.05 -22.22
N GLY A 364 -13.12 14.05 -22.95
CA GLY A 364 -11.90 14.74 -22.65
C GLY A 364 -12.04 15.52 -21.34
N LEU A 365 -11.12 15.30 -20.40
CA LEU A 365 -10.88 16.20 -19.30
C LEU A 365 -9.47 16.77 -19.45
N VAL A 366 -9.45 18.04 -19.88
CA VAL A 366 -8.27 18.91 -19.90
C VAL A 366 -7.86 19.16 -18.46
N GLY A 367 -6.78 18.55 -18.03
CA GLY A 367 -6.11 18.85 -16.76
C GLY A 367 -5.08 19.93 -16.97
N THR A 368 -5.38 21.15 -16.57
CA THR A 368 -4.46 22.28 -16.52
C THR A 368 -3.35 22.04 -15.50
N CYS A 369 -2.14 21.89 -16.02
CA CYS A 369 -0.91 21.86 -15.24
C CYS A 369 -0.54 23.29 -14.84
N PHE A 370 -0.66 23.68 -13.58
CA PHE A 370 -0.11 24.92 -13.04
C PHE A 370 1.37 24.73 -12.73
N VAL A 371 2.23 25.27 -13.61
CA VAL A 371 3.64 25.49 -13.32
C VAL A 371 3.75 26.81 -12.55
N LEU A 372 4.06 26.74 -11.27
CA LEU A 372 4.46 27.89 -10.46
C LEU A 372 5.96 28.14 -10.65
N LEU A 373 6.30 29.07 -11.51
CA LEU A 373 7.63 29.69 -11.59
C LEU A 373 7.76 30.69 -10.43
N GLY A 374 8.48 30.28 -9.39
CA GLY A 374 8.94 31.19 -8.34
C GLY A 374 10.12 32.02 -8.81
N ILE A 375 9.90 33.28 -9.15
CA ILE A 375 10.95 34.25 -9.43
C ILE A 375 11.50 34.73 -8.07
N TYR A 376 12.72 34.34 -7.75
CA TYR A 376 13.46 34.90 -6.60
C TYR A 376 14.18 36.16 -7.05
N SER A 377 13.65 37.30 -6.64
CA SER A 377 14.29 38.64 -6.81
C SER A 377 15.34 38.82 -5.72
N ILE A 378 16.60 38.88 -6.12
CA ILE A 378 17.70 39.22 -5.21
C ILE A 378 17.83 40.76 -5.20
N SER A 379 17.41 41.36 -4.11
CA SER A 379 17.67 42.77 -3.80
C SER A 379 19.10 42.93 -3.31
N LYS A 380 19.94 43.62 -4.10
CA LYS A 380 21.22 44.17 -3.66
C LYS A 380 20.97 45.28 -2.66
N LYS A 381 21.49 45.19 -1.45
CA LYS A 381 21.68 46.33 -0.55
C LYS A 381 23.17 46.57 -0.42
N ASN A 382 23.59 47.77 -0.92
CA ASN A 382 24.89 48.37 -0.64
C ASN A 382 24.96 48.82 0.82
N SER A 383 26.00 48.48 1.49
CA SER A 383 26.79 49.31 2.39
C SER A 383 28.04 48.52 2.80
#